data_f8161f2e73e0ce8b7bacdb4ca9e8a8e9
#
_entry.id   f8161f2e73e0ce8b7bacdb4ca9e8a8e9
#
_cell.length_a   1.000
_cell.length_b   1.000
_cell.length_c   1.000
_cell.angle_alpha   90.00
_cell.angle_beta   90.00
_cell.angle_gamma   90.00
#
_symmetry.space_group_name_H-M   'P 1'
#
loop_
_entity.id
_entity.type
_entity.pdbx_description
1 polymer ?
#
loop_
_entity_poly.entity_id
_entity_poly.type
_entity_poly.pdbx_seq_one_letter_code
_entity_poly.pdbx_strand_id
1 'polypeptide(L)'
;RDWQAAEALIDELRKTAEGFSQLESARHDAYLALLDSVGADRGVPFPVVLGQLDEDSRRTLTDLYRRLKVALFRVRSISEGLDAFVAALMTTTRGILEELHPTRKGRMYGPRGTVSGTEDWALIVNTSL
;
A
#
# COMPACT_ATOMS: atom_id res chain seq x y z
N ARG A 1 -2.62 -25.34 5.14
CA ARG A 1 -3.81 -25.17 4.28
C ARG A 1 -4.07 -23.71 3.90
N ASP A 2 -3.74 -22.76 4.78
CA ASP A 2 -3.99 -21.33 4.52
C ASP A 2 -2.94 -20.69 3.60
N TRP A 3 -1.76 -21.30 3.46
CA TRP A 3 -0.68 -20.74 2.66
C TRP A 3 -1.00 -20.73 1.15
N GLN A 4 -1.61 -21.79 0.64
CA GLN A 4 -2.03 -21.85 -0.77
C GLN A 4 -3.12 -20.80 -1.10
N ALA A 5 -4.03 -20.57 -0.16
CA ALA A 5 -5.04 -19.51 -0.31
C ALA A 5 -4.43 -18.11 -0.31
N ALA A 6 -3.41 -17.87 0.53
CA ALA A 6 -2.69 -16.60 0.56
C ALA A 6 -1.91 -16.37 -0.75
N GLU A 7 -1.25 -17.39 -1.29
CA GLU A 7 -0.52 -17.33 -2.56
C GLU A 7 -1.47 -17.01 -3.73
N ALA A 8 -2.63 -17.68 -3.78
CA ALA A 8 -3.65 -17.39 -4.79
C ALA A 8 -4.17 -15.95 -4.73
N LEU A 9 -4.38 -15.41 -3.52
CA LEU A 9 -4.80 -14.01 -3.32
C LEU A 9 -3.71 -13.03 -3.76
N ILE A 10 -2.44 -13.32 -3.50
CA ILE A 10 -1.32 -12.48 -3.93
C ILE A 10 -1.25 -12.44 -5.47
N ASP A 11 -1.45 -13.57 -6.13
CA ASP A 11 -1.46 -13.61 -7.59
C ASP A 11 -2.66 -12.86 -8.20
N GLU A 12 -3.82 -12.93 -7.57
CA GLU A 12 -4.98 -12.16 -7.97
C GLU A 12 -4.77 -10.65 -7.79
N LEU A 13 -4.17 -10.26 -6.66
CA LEU A 13 -3.78 -8.86 -6.41
C LEU A 13 -2.79 -8.36 -7.45
N ARG A 14 -1.79 -9.16 -7.83
CA ARG A 14 -0.82 -8.79 -8.86
C ARG A 14 -1.49 -8.55 -10.21
N LYS A 15 -2.35 -9.45 -10.66
CA LYS A 15 -3.11 -9.29 -11.91
C LYS A 15 -4.00 -8.05 -11.89
N THR A 16 -4.64 -7.79 -10.76
CA THR A 16 -5.48 -6.59 -10.58
C THR A 16 -4.65 -5.32 -10.64
N ALA A 17 -3.46 -5.31 -10.02
CA ALA A 17 -2.55 -4.16 -10.05
C ALA A 17 -2.02 -3.89 -11.48
N GLU A 18 -1.70 -4.93 -12.24
CA GLU A 18 -1.30 -4.79 -13.65
C GLU A 18 -2.43 -4.20 -14.50
N GLY A 19 -3.65 -4.72 -14.35
CA GLY A 19 -4.84 -4.19 -15.03
C GLY A 19 -5.12 -2.73 -14.66
N PHE A 20 -4.96 -2.38 -13.39
CA PHE A 20 -5.10 -1.00 -12.92
C PHE A 20 -4.07 -0.07 -13.56
N SER A 21 -2.81 -0.50 -13.63
CA SER A 21 -1.74 0.28 -14.28
C SER A 21 -2.04 0.57 -15.75
N GLN A 22 -2.55 -0.43 -16.49
CA GLN A 22 -2.94 -0.26 -17.90
C GLN A 22 -4.11 0.73 -18.06
N LEU A 23 -5.12 0.62 -17.20
CA LEU A 23 -6.27 1.53 -17.21
C LEU A 23 -5.87 2.96 -16.86
N GLU A 24 -4.94 3.15 -15.92
CA GLU A 24 -4.44 4.47 -15.55
C GLU A 24 -3.64 5.11 -16.68
N SER A 25 -2.81 4.33 -17.39
CA SER A 25 -2.14 4.81 -18.59
C SER A 25 -3.13 5.24 -19.67
N ALA A 26 -4.11 4.40 -19.96
CA ALA A 26 -5.15 4.71 -20.96
C ALA A 26 -5.97 5.96 -20.56
N ARG A 27 -6.31 6.11 -19.27
CA ARG A 27 -6.98 7.29 -18.75
C ARG A 27 -6.13 8.55 -18.93
N HIS A 28 -4.82 8.44 -18.64
CA HIS A 28 -3.88 9.55 -18.80
C HIS A 28 -3.79 10.00 -20.26
N ASP A 29 -3.64 9.05 -21.17
CA ASP A 29 -3.55 9.33 -22.61
C ASP A 29 -4.85 9.97 -23.14
N ALA A 30 -6.01 9.46 -22.70
CA ALA A 30 -7.30 10.06 -23.02
C ALA A 30 -7.44 11.49 -22.49
N TYR A 31 -6.90 11.75 -21.28
CA TYR A 31 -6.89 13.10 -20.73
C TYR A 31 -6.02 14.06 -21.51
N LEU A 32 -4.82 13.61 -21.94
CA LEU A 32 -3.96 14.43 -22.80
C LEU A 32 -4.65 14.74 -24.14
N ALA A 33 -5.30 13.77 -24.77
CA ALA A 33 -6.08 14.00 -25.99
C ALA A 33 -7.24 14.97 -25.78
N LEU A 34 -7.89 14.92 -24.61
CA LEU A 34 -8.93 15.89 -24.24
C LEU A 34 -8.35 17.31 -24.14
N LEU A 35 -7.22 17.49 -23.46
CA LEU A 35 -6.55 18.79 -23.33
C LEU A 35 -6.20 19.36 -24.71
N ASP A 36 -5.63 18.54 -25.59
CA ASP A 36 -5.29 18.93 -26.95
C ASP A 36 -6.56 19.35 -27.75
N SER A 37 -7.67 18.66 -27.55
CA SER A 37 -8.93 18.94 -28.25
C SER A 37 -9.58 20.27 -27.86
N VAL A 38 -9.40 20.70 -26.59
CA VAL A 38 -9.93 21.96 -26.07
C VAL A 38 -8.91 23.10 -26.10
N GLY A 39 -7.66 22.81 -26.55
CA GLY A 39 -6.58 23.80 -26.57
C GLY A 39 -6.10 24.24 -25.18
N ALA A 40 -6.23 23.38 -24.18
CA ALA A 40 -5.82 23.65 -22.81
C ALA A 40 -4.38 23.21 -22.54
N ASP A 41 -3.67 23.96 -21.71
CA ASP A 41 -2.29 23.63 -21.31
C ASP A 41 -2.23 22.37 -20.45
N ARG A 42 -1.09 21.65 -20.58
CA ARG A 42 -0.77 20.49 -19.74
C ARG A 42 -0.54 20.95 -18.28
N GLY A 43 -1.47 20.72 -17.42
CA GLY A 43 -1.39 21.13 -16.01
C GLY A 43 -2.62 21.87 -15.53
N VAL A 44 -3.53 22.16 -16.43
CA VAL A 44 -4.84 22.70 -16.07
C VAL A 44 -5.61 21.65 -15.27
N PRO A 45 -6.18 21.99 -14.09
CA PRO A 45 -6.98 21.04 -13.32
C PRO A 45 -8.21 20.54 -14.09
N PHE A 46 -8.52 19.25 -13.98
CA PHE A 46 -9.65 18.63 -14.66
C PHE A 46 -10.99 19.39 -14.50
N PRO A 47 -11.36 19.93 -13.32
CA PRO A 47 -12.59 20.72 -13.18
C PRO A 47 -12.64 21.98 -14.06
N VAL A 48 -11.49 22.58 -14.37
CA VAL A 48 -11.40 23.74 -15.25
C VAL A 48 -11.63 23.34 -16.70
N VAL A 49 -11.06 22.18 -17.10
CA VAL A 49 -11.27 21.61 -18.44
C VAL A 49 -12.74 21.28 -18.69
N LEU A 50 -13.44 20.76 -17.67
CA LEU A 50 -14.87 20.49 -17.74
C LEU A 50 -15.70 21.72 -18.11
N GLY A 51 -15.27 22.92 -17.66
CA GLY A 51 -15.95 24.17 -17.99
C GLY A 51 -15.89 24.57 -19.46
N GLN A 52 -14.99 24.00 -20.24
CA GLN A 52 -14.80 24.28 -21.68
C GLN A 52 -15.56 23.32 -22.61
N LEU A 53 -16.19 22.28 -22.02
CA LEU A 53 -16.92 21.26 -22.75
C LEU A 53 -18.40 21.63 -22.90
N ASP A 54 -19.04 21.02 -23.91
CA ASP A 54 -20.48 21.03 -24.05
C ASP A 54 -21.19 20.43 -22.82
N GLU A 55 -22.46 20.78 -22.63
CA GLU A 55 -23.21 20.41 -21.43
C GLU A 55 -23.33 18.89 -21.23
N ASP A 56 -23.52 18.13 -22.28
CA ASP A 56 -23.69 16.66 -22.19
C ASP A 56 -22.39 15.96 -21.85
N SER A 57 -21.30 16.34 -22.49
CA SER A 57 -19.95 15.85 -22.17
C SER A 57 -19.54 16.22 -20.75
N ARG A 58 -19.80 17.44 -20.34
CA ARG A 58 -19.51 17.93 -18.99
C ARG A 58 -20.27 17.14 -17.93
N ARG A 59 -21.55 16.86 -18.11
CA ARG A 59 -22.33 16.04 -17.17
C ARG A 59 -21.79 14.65 -17.07
N THR A 60 -21.54 14.00 -18.20
CA THR A 60 -21.04 12.62 -18.26
C THR A 60 -19.68 12.52 -17.55
N LEU A 61 -18.74 13.39 -17.89
CA LEU A 61 -17.40 13.38 -17.30
C LEU A 61 -17.41 13.75 -15.82
N THR A 62 -18.29 14.67 -15.40
CA THR A 62 -18.47 15.01 -13.98
C THR A 62 -18.94 13.80 -13.18
N ASP A 63 -19.91 13.04 -13.70
CA ASP A 63 -20.40 11.85 -13.02
C ASP A 63 -19.31 10.76 -12.93
N LEU A 64 -18.63 10.49 -14.04
CA LEU A 64 -17.49 9.54 -14.06
C LEU A 64 -16.38 9.95 -13.08
N TYR A 65 -16.03 11.21 -13.03
CA TYR A 65 -15.02 11.73 -12.10
C TYR A 65 -15.45 11.58 -10.64
N ARG A 66 -16.71 11.83 -10.33
CA ARG A 66 -17.26 11.61 -8.99
C ARG A 66 -17.20 10.13 -8.60
N ARG A 67 -17.62 9.25 -9.50
CA ARG A 67 -17.57 7.79 -9.28
C ARG A 67 -16.16 7.30 -9.07
N LEU A 68 -15.20 7.77 -9.87
CA LEU A 68 -13.78 7.48 -9.70
C LEU A 68 -13.27 7.91 -8.34
N LYS A 69 -13.56 9.16 -7.91
CA LYS A 69 -13.16 9.66 -6.58
C LYS A 69 -13.70 8.80 -5.44
N VAL A 70 -14.97 8.41 -5.52
CA VAL A 70 -15.58 7.54 -4.50
C VAL A 70 -14.91 6.17 -4.48
N ALA A 71 -14.62 5.59 -5.65
CA ALA A 71 -13.92 4.30 -5.74
C ALA A 71 -12.50 4.39 -5.15
N LEU A 72 -11.74 5.42 -5.49
CA LEU A 72 -10.39 5.66 -4.94
C LEU A 72 -10.43 5.85 -3.42
N PHE A 73 -11.40 6.60 -2.91
CA PHE A 73 -11.57 6.77 -1.47
C PHE A 73 -11.84 5.44 -0.76
N ARG A 74 -12.68 4.57 -1.34
CA ARG A 74 -12.96 3.23 -0.79
C ARG A 74 -11.69 2.36 -0.77
N VAL A 75 -10.95 2.31 -1.87
CA VAL A 75 -9.70 1.54 -1.95
C VAL A 75 -8.71 2.03 -0.89
N ARG A 76 -8.52 3.35 -0.80
CA ARG A 76 -7.63 3.95 0.19
C ARG A 76 -8.04 3.60 1.62
N SER A 77 -9.32 3.72 1.95
CA SER A 77 -9.84 3.38 3.29
C SER A 77 -9.60 1.91 3.65
N ILE A 78 -9.79 0.98 2.69
CA ILE A 78 -9.52 -0.45 2.89
C ILE A 78 -8.02 -0.68 3.09
N SER A 79 -7.16 -0.05 2.29
CA SER A 79 -5.70 -0.18 2.40
C SER A 79 -5.20 0.34 3.75
N GLU A 80 -5.64 1.52 4.18
CA GLU A 80 -5.29 2.09 5.49
C GLU A 80 -5.75 1.19 6.65
N GLY A 81 -6.93 0.59 6.54
CA GLY A 81 -7.44 -0.39 7.52
C GLY A 81 -6.60 -1.66 7.57
N LEU A 82 -6.16 -2.16 6.41
CA LEU A 82 -5.29 -3.33 6.32
C LEU A 82 -3.90 -3.06 6.92
N ASP A 83 -3.31 -1.92 6.61
CA ASP A 83 -2.02 -1.50 7.15
C ASP A 83 -2.07 -1.41 8.69
N ALA A 84 -3.14 -0.81 9.24
CA ALA A 84 -3.35 -0.74 10.69
C ALA A 84 -3.50 -2.13 11.31
N PHE A 85 -4.23 -3.03 10.66
CA PHE A 85 -4.39 -4.42 11.12
C PHE A 85 -3.06 -5.17 11.14
N VAL A 86 -2.27 -5.08 10.06
CA VAL A 86 -0.94 -5.71 9.97
C VAL A 86 -0.01 -5.16 11.05
N ALA A 87 0.03 -3.85 11.25
CA ALA A 87 0.83 -3.21 12.29
C ALA A 87 0.44 -3.71 13.71
N ALA A 88 -0.86 -3.85 13.98
CA ALA A 88 -1.36 -4.39 15.25
C ALA A 88 -0.95 -5.85 15.44
N LEU A 89 -1.06 -6.70 14.41
CA LEU A 89 -0.61 -8.09 14.44
C LEU A 89 0.89 -8.19 14.73
N MET A 90 1.71 -7.40 14.04
CA MET A 90 3.16 -7.39 14.25
C MET A 90 3.52 -7.00 15.68
N THR A 91 2.84 -5.99 16.24
CA THR A 91 3.04 -5.54 17.61
C THR A 91 2.66 -6.63 18.61
N THR A 92 1.49 -7.27 18.40
CA THR A 92 1.02 -8.36 19.26
C THR A 92 1.98 -9.57 19.20
N THR A 93 2.39 -9.96 18.01
CA THR A 93 3.32 -11.08 17.83
C THR A 93 4.67 -10.80 18.49
N ARG A 94 5.20 -9.57 18.35
CA ARG A 94 6.43 -9.16 19.03
C ARG A 94 6.26 -9.22 20.55
N GLY A 95 5.15 -8.73 21.11
CA GLY A 95 4.87 -8.82 22.53
C GLY A 95 4.86 -10.26 23.05
N ILE A 96 4.19 -11.16 22.34
CA ILE A 96 4.16 -12.59 22.67
C ILE A 96 5.58 -13.20 22.63
N LEU A 97 6.36 -12.88 21.59
CA LEU A 97 7.75 -13.36 21.49
C LEU A 97 8.63 -12.83 22.63
N GLU A 98 8.46 -11.57 23.01
CA GLU A 98 9.19 -10.97 24.14
C GLU A 98 8.78 -11.60 25.50
N GLU A 99 7.52 -12.01 25.66
CA GLU A 99 7.06 -12.75 26.85
C GLU A 99 7.58 -14.19 26.89
N LEU A 100 7.59 -14.87 25.74
CA LEU A 100 8.07 -16.27 25.65
C LEU A 100 9.59 -16.36 25.71
N HIS A 101 10.27 -15.38 25.15
CA HIS A 101 11.73 -15.27 25.14
C HIS A 101 12.13 -13.88 25.64
N PRO A 102 12.00 -13.61 26.95
CA PRO A 102 12.48 -12.35 27.48
C PRO A 102 13.98 -12.27 27.21
N THR A 103 14.35 -11.41 26.25
CA THR A 103 15.76 -11.07 26.07
C THR A 103 16.24 -10.55 27.42
N ARG A 104 16.93 -11.43 28.16
CA ARG A 104 17.58 -11.03 29.42
C ARG A 104 18.60 -9.98 29.06
N LYS A 105 18.20 -8.72 29.13
CA LYS A 105 19.12 -7.59 29.24
C LYS A 105 19.82 -7.65 30.60
N GLY A 106 20.37 -8.82 30.94
CA GLY A 106 21.22 -9.01 32.07
C GLY A 106 22.63 -8.57 31.64
N ARG A 107 23.13 -7.50 32.22
CA ARG A 107 24.56 -7.23 32.20
C ARG A 107 25.26 -8.43 32.84
N MET A 108 25.80 -9.33 32.04
CA MET A 108 26.72 -10.34 32.56
C MET A 108 28.03 -9.63 32.90
N TYR A 109 28.31 -9.51 34.18
CA TYR A 109 29.62 -9.08 34.64
C TYR A 109 30.54 -10.31 34.53
N GLY A 110 31.50 -10.24 33.62
CA GLY A 110 32.58 -11.22 33.57
C GLY A 110 33.43 -11.12 34.84
N PRO A 111 34.25 -12.15 35.17
CA PRO A 111 35.09 -12.21 36.35
C PRO A 111 36.09 -11.04 36.49
N ARG A 112 36.23 -10.21 35.48
CA ARG A 112 37.11 -9.02 35.41
C ARG A 112 36.34 -7.70 35.24
N GLY A 113 35.01 -7.68 35.48
CA GLY A 113 34.20 -6.45 35.41
C GLY A 113 33.94 -5.90 34.00
N THR A 114 34.29 -6.64 32.96
CA THR A 114 33.97 -6.26 31.57
C THR A 114 32.52 -6.57 31.23
N VAL A 115 31.78 -5.58 30.74
CA VAL A 115 30.41 -5.73 30.27
C VAL A 115 30.44 -6.23 28.83
N SER A 116 30.13 -7.50 28.58
CA SER A 116 29.91 -8.02 27.22
C SER A 116 28.40 -8.04 26.94
N GLY A 117 27.96 -7.13 26.07
CA GLY A 117 26.63 -7.21 25.45
C GLY A 117 26.71 -8.20 24.29
N THR A 118 26.20 -9.40 24.46
CA THR A 118 25.97 -10.33 23.35
C THR A 118 24.68 -9.89 22.63
N GLU A 119 24.85 -9.37 21.43
CA GLU A 119 23.76 -9.29 20.46
C GLU A 119 23.47 -10.68 19.94
N ASP A 120 22.61 -11.43 20.63
CA ASP A 120 22.14 -12.75 20.21
C ASP A 120 20.99 -12.64 19.19
N TRP A 121 21.27 -12.05 18.03
CA TRP A 121 20.36 -12.11 16.87
C TRP A 121 20.65 -13.30 15.93
N ALA A 122 21.69 -14.06 16.20
CA ALA A 122 22.20 -15.11 15.29
C ALA A 122 21.55 -16.49 15.44
N LEU A 123 20.71 -16.72 16.47
CA LEU A 123 20.27 -18.08 16.83
C LEU A 123 18.94 -18.52 16.20
N ILE A 124 18.17 -17.60 15.63
CA ILE A 124 16.83 -17.92 15.08
C ILE A 124 16.85 -18.15 13.56
N VAL A 125 17.89 -17.70 12.85
CA VAL A 125 17.92 -17.78 11.37
C VAL A 125 18.62 -19.03 10.83
N ASN A 126 19.26 -19.85 11.68
CA ASN A 126 20.09 -20.97 11.22
C ASN A 126 19.49 -22.37 11.47
N THR A 127 18.17 -22.46 11.67
CA THR A 127 17.50 -23.76 11.80
C THR A 127 16.37 -23.90 10.80
N SER A 128 16.66 -23.74 9.52
CA SER A 128 15.82 -24.28 8.47
C SER A 128 16.59 -24.36 7.16
N LEU A 129 16.88 -25.53 6.81
CA LEU A 129 16.85 -26.19 5.50
C LEU A 129 17.83 -27.33 5.53
#